data_d807d6b470609b8bdf129284670c882d
#
_entry.id   d807d6b470609b8bdf129284670c882d
#
_cell.length_a   1.000
_cell.length_b   1.000
_cell.length_c   1.000
_cell.angle_alpha   90.00
_cell.angle_beta   90.00
_cell.angle_gamma   90.00
#
_symmetry.space_group_name_H-M   'P 1'
#
loop_
_entity.id
_entity.type
_entity.pdbx_description
1 polymer ?
#
loop_
_entity_poly.entity_id
_entity_poly.type
_entity_poly.pdbx_seq_one_letter_code
_entity_poly.pdbx_strand_id
1 'polypeptide(L)'
;MSRPRSSRFRGVVAALTGLCVATLVVSCSSGSSSTASSTTSAVASSSAAASSPLASSPVAPSSSKAATSSAAASSSAASAAPAAGTLTVFAAASLRATFTEIGTIFQTENPGSTVTFNFAGSSDLVTQLTAGAPADVFASADTNNMTKATAANLVSGTPVNFASNILTIVTPPGNPAGVTGFADLANPDVSVVVCAPQVPCGAASATVETNTGVDITPVSEENSVTDVLGKITSGQADAGLVYVTDAKNAGDKVTEVTFPEAAAVVNVYPIATLTAATQPELATRFVDLVTGPEGQQVLTAAGFKPAP
;
A
#
# COMPACT_ATOMS: atom_id res chain seq x y z
N MET A 1 -53.90 -42.49 -20.72
CA MET A 1 -54.53 -42.72 -19.42
C MET A 1 -53.53 -42.33 -18.40
N SER A 2 -53.55 -41.37 -17.53
CA SER A 2 -54.52 -40.41 -17.01
C SER A 2 -53.74 -39.24 -16.46
N ARG A 3 -54.07 -38.01 -16.78
CA ARG A 3 -53.84 -36.82 -15.89
C ARG A 3 -54.98 -36.86 -14.85
N PRO A 4 -54.91 -36.16 -13.69
CA PRO A 4 -54.68 -34.75 -13.40
C PRO A 4 -54.07 -34.51 -12.02
N ARG A 5 -53.72 -33.34 -11.45
CA ARG A 5 -54.59 -32.21 -11.11
C ARG A 5 -53.73 -31.07 -10.50
N SER A 6 -54.04 -29.87 -10.92
CA SER A 6 -53.62 -28.58 -10.35
C SER A 6 -54.10 -28.39 -8.90
N SER A 7 -53.25 -27.72 -8.07
CA SER A 7 -53.72 -27.02 -6.87
C SER A 7 -53.18 -25.61 -6.84
N ARG A 8 -54.05 -24.65 -7.07
CA ARG A 8 -53.83 -23.22 -6.83
C ARG A 8 -54.11 -22.95 -5.37
N PHE A 9 -53.18 -22.37 -4.64
CA PHE A 9 -53.47 -21.67 -3.38
C PHE A 9 -53.33 -20.17 -3.58
N ARG A 10 -54.50 -19.52 -3.44
CA ARG A 10 -54.71 -18.08 -3.35
C ARG A 10 -54.75 -17.68 -1.87
N GLY A 11 -54.34 -16.49 -1.58
CA GLY A 11 -54.65 -15.74 -0.36
C GLY A 11 -53.39 -15.43 0.44
N VAL A 12 -53.17 -14.31 1.00
CA VAL A 12 -54.01 -13.18 1.42
C VAL A 12 -53.12 -11.95 1.53
N VAL A 13 -53.61 -10.84 1.03
CA VAL A 13 -53.08 -9.49 1.24
C VAL A 13 -53.37 -9.07 2.69
N ALA A 14 -52.41 -8.58 3.39
CA ALA A 14 -52.61 -7.76 4.59
C ALA A 14 -51.77 -6.50 4.50
N ALA A 15 -52.47 -5.42 4.16
CA ALA A 15 -51.99 -4.06 4.32
C ALA A 15 -52.06 -3.67 5.80
N LEU A 16 -50.93 -3.13 6.34
CA LEU A 16 -50.98 -2.36 7.58
C LEU A 16 -50.28 -1.01 7.33
N THR A 17 -51.14 -0.01 7.19
CA THR A 17 -50.84 1.40 7.29
C THR A 17 -50.49 1.75 8.76
N GLY A 18 -49.33 2.30 8.98
CA GLY A 18 -48.89 2.85 10.27
C GLY A 18 -48.30 4.23 10.06
N LEU A 19 -49.16 5.20 10.31
CA LEU A 19 -48.92 6.65 10.43
C LEU A 19 -48.16 6.92 11.73
N CYS A 20 -47.09 7.71 11.74
CA CYS A 20 -46.72 8.62 12.87
C CYS A 20 -45.50 9.44 12.52
N VAL A 21 -45.75 10.68 12.33
CA VAL A 21 -45.43 11.87 13.14
C VAL A 21 -44.01 12.40 13.01
N ALA A 22 -43.96 13.47 12.25
CA ALA A 22 -42.86 14.45 12.20
C ALA A 22 -42.78 15.22 13.52
N THR A 23 -41.59 15.35 14.06
CA THR A 23 -41.27 16.45 14.98
C THR A 23 -40.08 17.23 14.46
N LEU A 24 -40.38 18.40 13.92
CA LEU A 24 -39.45 19.49 13.72
C LEU A 24 -39.04 20.08 15.07
N VAL A 25 -37.74 20.16 15.30
CA VAL A 25 -37.19 21.10 16.29
C VAL A 25 -36.22 22.01 15.53
N VAL A 26 -36.73 23.21 15.26
CA VAL A 26 -35.95 24.39 14.88
C VAL A 26 -35.36 24.98 16.17
N SER A 27 -34.06 25.19 16.20
CA SER A 27 -33.45 26.09 17.17
C SER A 27 -32.44 26.96 16.43
N CYS A 28 -32.85 28.23 16.24
CA CYS A 28 -32.00 29.34 15.86
C CYS A 28 -31.28 29.89 17.09
N SER A 29 -30.02 30.26 16.94
CA SER A 29 -29.36 31.36 17.68
C SER A 29 -28.09 31.72 16.93
N SER A 30 -28.06 32.82 16.15
CA SER A 30 -27.55 34.16 16.42
C SER A 30 -26.17 34.14 17.11
N GLY A 31 -25.05 34.44 16.47
CA GLY A 31 -24.63 35.69 15.87
C GLY A 31 -23.47 36.25 16.70
N SER A 32 -22.33 36.48 16.09
CA SER A 32 -21.57 37.70 16.30
C SER A 32 -20.30 37.68 15.46
N SER A 33 -20.28 38.62 14.57
CA SER A 33 -19.14 39.15 13.83
C SER A 33 -18.17 39.85 14.79
N SER A 34 -16.89 39.74 14.59
CA SER A 34 -15.91 40.72 15.00
C SER A 34 -14.81 40.83 13.96
N THR A 35 -14.80 42.03 13.40
CA THR A 35 -13.92 42.61 12.42
C THR A 35 -12.50 42.88 12.98
N ALA A 36 -11.52 42.68 12.13
CA ALA A 36 -10.33 43.49 11.85
C ALA A 36 -9.47 44.06 12.98
N SER A 37 -8.18 43.83 12.90
CA SER A 37 -7.24 44.93 12.70
C SER A 37 -5.85 44.40 12.32
N SER A 38 -5.42 44.84 11.18
CA SER A 38 -4.08 44.92 10.69
C SER A 38 -3.20 45.82 11.57
N THR A 39 -1.97 45.39 11.85
CA THR A 39 -0.85 46.30 12.10
C THR A 39 0.42 45.79 11.48
N THR A 40 0.81 46.51 10.47
CA THR A 40 2.11 46.58 9.84
C THR A 40 3.11 47.22 10.81
N SER A 41 4.30 46.68 10.96
CA SER A 41 5.47 47.46 11.33
C SER A 41 6.72 46.83 10.72
N ALA A 42 7.25 47.53 9.77
CA ALA A 42 8.57 47.39 9.22
C ALA A 42 9.58 48.20 10.05
N VAL A 43 10.82 48.06 9.70
CA VAL A 43 12.09 48.79 9.96
C VAL A 43 13.03 48.04 10.93
N ALA A 44 14.29 47.95 10.72
CA ALA A 44 15.26 48.36 9.71
C ALA A 44 16.59 47.66 9.95
N SER A 45 17.35 47.56 8.92
CA SER A 45 18.76 47.34 8.76
C SER A 45 19.70 47.81 9.89
N SER A 46 20.77 47.06 10.15
CA SER A 46 22.10 47.67 10.30
C SER A 46 23.20 46.66 9.99
N SER A 47 24.00 47.01 9.03
CA SER A 47 25.31 46.48 8.69
C SER A 47 26.34 46.82 9.74
N ALA A 48 27.32 45.99 9.96
CA ALA A 48 28.72 46.42 10.17
C ALA A 48 29.68 45.25 10.02
N ALA A 49 30.58 45.44 9.26
CA ALA A 49 31.72 44.84 8.68
C ALA A 49 32.98 44.88 9.59
N ALA A 50 33.99 44.15 9.10
CA ALA A 50 35.42 44.27 9.36
C ALA A 50 35.95 43.52 10.61
N SER A 51 37.05 42.77 10.65
CA SER A 51 38.22 42.73 9.80
C SER A 51 39.08 41.51 10.23
N SER A 52 39.76 40.88 9.31
CA SER A 52 40.95 40.03 9.57
C SER A 52 42.16 40.93 9.96
N PRO A 53 43.24 40.42 10.55
CA PRO A 53 44.32 39.90 9.73
C PRO A 53 45.18 38.74 10.30
N LEU A 54 45.78 38.02 9.38
CA LEU A 54 47.07 37.36 9.23
C LEU A 54 48.11 37.40 10.38
N ALA A 55 48.78 36.25 10.63
CA ALA A 55 50.23 36.08 10.60
C ALA A 55 50.61 34.62 10.84
N SER A 56 51.15 33.96 9.86
CA SER A 56 52.56 33.59 9.62
C SER A 56 53.04 32.31 10.32
N SER A 57 53.32 31.31 9.49
CA SER A 57 54.24 30.17 9.70
C SER A 57 55.70 30.67 9.97
N PRO A 58 56.75 29.84 10.19
CA PRO A 58 56.99 28.42 9.92
C PRO A 58 57.82 27.68 11.00
N VAL A 59 58.10 26.38 10.88
CA VAL A 59 59.41 25.67 10.80
C VAL A 59 59.21 24.15 11.05
N ALA A 60 59.59 23.35 10.11
CA ALA A 60 59.96 21.93 10.22
C ALA A 60 61.50 21.83 10.50
N PRO A 61 62.14 20.67 10.56
CA PRO A 61 61.71 19.24 10.61
C PRO A 61 62.43 18.45 11.73
N SER A 62 62.02 17.21 11.99
CA SER A 62 62.99 16.18 12.42
C SER A 62 62.43 14.78 12.14
N SER A 63 63.19 14.09 11.34
CA SER A 63 63.07 12.69 11.01
C SER A 63 63.34 11.80 12.20
N SER A 64 62.58 10.72 12.38
CA SER A 64 63.06 9.49 13.04
C SER A 64 62.26 8.29 12.53
N LYS A 65 62.97 7.47 11.96
CA LYS A 65 63.04 6.14 11.38
C LYS A 65 62.17 5.08 12.08
N ALA A 66 61.39 4.40 11.23
CA ALA A 66 61.04 2.99 11.20
C ALA A 66 60.92 2.16 12.49
N ALA A 67 59.71 1.61 12.67
CA ALA A 67 59.54 0.22 13.10
C ALA A 67 58.30 -0.33 12.46
N THR A 68 58.49 -1.21 11.50
CA THR A 68 57.49 -2.12 10.91
C THR A 68 57.00 -3.03 12.02
N SER A 69 55.75 -2.86 12.41
CA SER A 69 55.02 -3.88 13.16
C SER A 69 53.76 -4.18 12.38
N SER A 70 53.83 -5.30 11.65
CA SER A 70 52.71 -5.89 10.96
C SER A 70 51.76 -6.45 12.02
N ALA A 71 50.79 -5.64 12.45
CA ALA A 71 49.67 -6.12 13.20
C ALA A 71 48.60 -6.54 12.17
N ALA A 72 48.51 -7.85 11.98
CA ALA A 72 47.33 -8.44 11.32
C ALA A 72 46.10 -7.97 12.10
N ALA A 73 45.36 -7.06 11.49
CA ALA A 73 44.01 -6.73 11.92
C ALA A 73 43.14 -7.92 11.64
N SER A 74 43.04 -8.82 12.63
CA SER A 74 41.90 -9.72 12.70
C SER A 74 40.68 -8.84 12.85
N SER A 75 39.97 -8.61 11.75
CA SER A 75 38.60 -8.12 11.76
C SER A 75 37.77 -9.21 12.43
N SER A 76 37.66 -9.16 13.75
CA SER A 76 36.56 -9.79 14.46
C SER A 76 35.32 -9.15 13.92
N ALA A 77 34.62 -9.87 13.04
CA ALA A 77 33.21 -9.63 12.80
C ALA A 77 32.55 -9.77 14.19
N ALA A 78 32.32 -8.66 14.82
CA ALA A 78 31.47 -8.62 15.99
C ALA A 78 30.11 -9.14 15.52
N SER A 79 29.81 -10.38 15.90
CA SER A 79 28.47 -10.92 15.80
C SER A 79 27.61 -9.98 16.64
N ALA A 80 26.95 -9.03 15.98
CA ALA A 80 26.00 -8.17 16.63
C ALA A 80 24.98 -9.08 17.32
N ALA A 81 24.74 -8.86 18.62
CA ALA A 81 23.69 -9.59 19.33
C ALA A 81 22.39 -9.48 18.54
N PRO A 82 21.58 -10.55 18.48
CA PRO A 82 20.33 -10.51 17.75
C PRO A 82 19.49 -9.34 18.28
N ALA A 83 19.09 -8.44 17.40
CA ALA A 83 18.23 -7.33 17.76
C ALA A 83 16.86 -7.93 18.14
N ALA A 84 16.48 -7.81 19.41
CA ALA A 84 15.18 -8.27 19.92
C ALA A 84 14.21 -7.10 19.94
N GLY A 85 12.95 -7.34 19.58
CA GLY A 85 11.91 -6.30 19.59
C GLY A 85 10.73 -6.62 18.68
N THR A 86 9.75 -5.73 18.69
CA THR A 86 8.58 -5.85 17.80
C THR A 86 8.74 -4.90 16.64
N LEU A 87 8.86 -5.44 15.44
CA LEU A 87 8.87 -4.71 14.19
C LEU A 87 7.43 -4.55 13.67
N THR A 88 7.01 -3.33 13.43
CA THR A 88 5.68 -3.03 12.85
C THR A 88 5.82 -2.67 11.38
N VAL A 89 5.21 -3.48 10.51
CA VAL A 89 5.27 -3.34 9.06
C VAL A 89 3.89 -2.97 8.51
N PHE A 90 3.81 -1.81 7.87
CA PHE A 90 2.65 -1.41 7.09
C PHE A 90 2.85 -1.84 5.64
N ALA A 91 2.04 -2.75 5.15
CA ALA A 91 2.22 -3.34 3.81
C ALA A 91 0.91 -3.37 3.01
N ALA A 92 1.01 -3.14 1.72
CA ALA A 92 -0.12 -3.23 0.80
C ALA A 92 -0.85 -4.58 0.95
N ALA A 93 -2.17 -4.56 0.84
CA ALA A 93 -3.03 -5.72 1.05
C ALA A 93 -2.65 -6.92 0.17
N SER A 94 -2.21 -6.68 -1.08
CA SER A 94 -1.72 -7.71 -2.01
C SER A 94 -0.46 -8.44 -1.54
N LEU A 95 0.29 -7.87 -0.59
CA LEU A 95 1.52 -8.46 -0.03
C LEU A 95 1.24 -9.41 1.16
N ARG A 96 -0.01 -9.52 1.61
CA ARG A 96 -0.36 -10.25 2.85
C ARG A 96 0.24 -11.65 2.89
N ALA A 97 0.05 -12.45 1.86
CA ALA A 97 0.51 -13.85 1.86
C ALA A 97 2.05 -13.92 1.92
N THR A 98 2.73 -13.22 1.01
CA THR A 98 4.19 -13.23 0.91
C THR A 98 4.87 -12.60 2.11
N PHE A 99 4.37 -11.47 2.62
CA PHE A 99 4.96 -10.81 3.78
C PHE A 99 4.73 -11.58 5.09
N THR A 100 3.64 -12.32 5.22
CA THR A 100 3.44 -13.24 6.35
C THR A 100 4.50 -14.34 6.34
N GLU A 101 4.81 -14.92 5.17
CA GLU A 101 5.86 -15.92 5.01
C GLU A 101 7.24 -15.31 5.29
N ILE A 102 7.58 -14.18 4.66
CA ILE A 102 8.83 -13.43 4.88
C ILE A 102 8.99 -13.05 6.37
N GLY A 103 7.90 -12.64 7.03
CA GLY A 103 7.91 -12.35 8.46
C GLY A 103 8.28 -13.56 9.32
N THR A 104 7.84 -14.76 8.92
CA THR A 104 8.21 -16.02 9.60
C THR A 104 9.69 -16.33 9.41
N ILE A 105 10.21 -16.16 8.20
CA ILE A 105 11.64 -16.29 7.90
C ILE A 105 12.44 -15.30 8.74
N PHE A 106 12.04 -14.01 8.73
CA PHE A 106 12.70 -12.96 9.49
C PHE A 106 12.80 -13.27 10.98
N GLN A 107 11.73 -13.75 11.60
CA GLN A 107 11.73 -14.11 13.02
C GLN A 107 12.63 -15.32 13.31
N THR A 108 12.77 -16.23 12.37
CA THR A 108 13.69 -17.37 12.46
C THR A 108 15.15 -16.92 12.44
N GLU A 109 15.48 -15.96 11.57
CA GLU A 109 16.82 -15.40 11.44
C GLU A 109 17.18 -14.39 12.54
N ASN A 110 16.18 -13.79 13.16
CA ASN A 110 16.33 -12.79 14.24
C ASN A 110 15.65 -13.26 15.53
N PRO A 111 16.23 -14.24 16.25
CA PRO A 111 15.64 -14.77 17.47
C PRO A 111 15.36 -13.69 18.51
N GLY A 112 14.16 -13.69 19.07
CA GLY A 112 13.69 -12.66 20.01
C GLY A 112 13.00 -11.48 19.35
N SER A 113 12.93 -11.42 18.01
CA SER A 113 12.10 -10.46 17.30
C SER A 113 10.69 -11.00 17.03
N THR A 114 9.74 -10.07 16.91
CA THR A 114 8.36 -10.35 16.45
C THR A 114 8.03 -9.37 15.34
N VAL A 115 7.38 -9.84 14.27
CA VAL A 115 6.89 -8.97 13.20
C VAL A 115 5.38 -8.86 13.29
N THR A 116 4.88 -7.65 13.36
CA THR A 116 3.44 -7.35 13.30
C THR A 116 3.13 -6.62 12.01
N PHE A 117 2.04 -6.99 11.36
CA PHE A 117 1.64 -6.42 10.08
C PHE A 117 0.33 -5.66 10.19
N ASN A 118 0.28 -4.50 9.54
CA ASN A 118 -0.95 -3.83 9.15
C ASN A 118 -1.09 -3.91 7.63
N PHE A 119 -2.06 -4.69 7.16
CA PHE A 119 -2.33 -4.85 5.73
C PHE A 119 -3.60 -4.10 5.33
N ALA A 120 -3.44 -3.12 4.45
CA ALA A 120 -4.55 -2.32 3.91
C ALA A 120 -4.19 -1.80 2.50
N GLY A 121 -5.08 -1.06 1.87
CA GLY A 121 -4.73 -0.30 0.67
C GLY A 121 -3.60 0.69 0.96
N SER A 122 -2.67 0.86 0.02
CA SER A 122 -1.50 1.72 0.25
C SER A 122 -1.88 3.16 0.55
N SER A 123 -2.98 3.68 0.00
CA SER A 123 -3.52 5.01 0.29
C SER A 123 -3.97 5.16 1.75
N ASP A 124 -4.61 4.12 2.30
CA ASP A 124 -5.07 4.10 3.68
C ASP A 124 -3.88 4.01 4.65
N LEU A 125 -2.86 3.21 4.29
CA LEU A 125 -1.62 3.13 5.07
C LEU A 125 -0.90 4.47 5.13
N VAL A 126 -0.78 5.19 4.01
CA VAL A 126 -0.21 6.55 3.99
C VAL A 126 -1.02 7.50 4.85
N THR A 127 -2.35 7.42 4.80
CA THR A 127 -3.24 8.24 5.63
C THR A 127 -3.01 7.96 7.11
N GLN A 128 -2.92 6.70 7.51
CA GLN A 128 -2.62 6.30 8.89
C GLN A 128 -1.23 6.80 9.34
N LEU A 129 -0.21 6.64 8.51
CA LEU A 129 1.15 7.11 8.79
C LEU A 129 1.19 8.64 8.95
N THR A 130 0.50 9.36 8.07
CA THR A 130 0.37 10.84 8.15
C THR A 130 -0.36 11.28 9.42
N ALA A 131 -1.30 10.47 9.90
CA ALA A 131 -1.99 10.69 11.17
C ALA A 131 -1.15 10.29 12.39
N GLY A 132 0.09 9.84 12.21
CA GLY A 132 1.03 9.48 13.28
C GLY A 132 0.91 8.03 13.76
N ALA A 133 0.31 7.12 13.00
CA ALA A 133 0.30 5.70 13.35
C ALA A 133 1.75 5.17 13.40
N PRO A 134 2.12 4.44 14.48
CA PRO A 134 3.47 3.94 14.64
C PRO A 134 3.73 2.77 13.68
N ALA A 135 4.80 2.86 12.90
CA ALA A 135 5.31 1.79 12.06
C ALA A 135 6.81 1.98 11.81
N ASP A 136 7.49 0.89 11.51
CA ASP A 136 8.93 0.86 11.25
C ASP A 136 9.24 0.75 9.76
N VAL A 137 8.38 0.05 9.00
CA VAL A 137 8.53 -0.20 7.56
C VAL A 137 7.21 0.09 6.83
N PHE A 138 7.32 0.68 5.65
CA PHE A 138 6.20 0.84 4.71
C PHE A 138 6.53 0.18 3.37
N ALA A 139 5.62 -0.68 2.89
CA ALA A 139 5.69 -1.32 1.57
C ALA A 139 4.40 -1.03 0.79
N SER A 140 4.53 -0.31 -0.31
CA SER A 140 3.41 0.14 -1.15
C SER A 140 3.25 -0.74 -2.40
N ALA A 141 2.02 -0.81 -2.94
CA ALA A 141 1.73 -1.45 -4.22
C ALA A 141 1.83 -0.49 -5.42
N ASP A 142 2.27 0.73 -5.20
CA ASP A 142 2.60 1.69 -6.25
C ASP A 142 3.64 2.72 -5.78
N THR A 143 4.26 3.39 -6.74
CA THR A 143 5.20 4.49 -6.49
C THR A 143 4.49 5.77 -6.08
N ASN A 144 3.22 5.97 -6.46
CA ASN A 144 2.47 7.19 -6.17
C ASN A 144 2.23 7.34 -4.65
N ASN A 145 1.79 6.28 -3.98
CA ASN A 145 1.58 6.32 -2.53
C ASN A 145 2.90 6.38 -1.76
N MET A 146 3.97 5.72 -2.24
CA MET A 146 5.30 5.90 -1.65
C MET A 146 5.80 7.35 -1.81
N THR A 147 5.55 7.99 -2.95
CA THR A 147 5.89 9.41 -3.18
C THR A 147 5.15 10.32 -2.21
N LYS A 148 3.86 10.05 -1.92
CA LYS A 148 3.11 10.79 -0.90
C LYS A 148 3.74 10.64 0.49
N ALA A 149 4.14 9.42 0.86
CA ALA A 149 4.83 9.18 2.14
C ALA A 149 6.17 9.92 2.22
N THR A 150 6.95 9.90 1.12
CA THR A 150 8.23 10.62 1.04
C THR A 150 8.04 12.13 1.11
N ALA A 151 7.05 12.68 0.39
CA ALA A 151 6.72 14.11 0.42
C ALA A 151 6.26 14.59 1.81
N ALA A 152 5.64 13.69 2.58
CA ALA A 152 5.26 13.94 3.98
C ALA A 152 6.43 13.72 4.98
N ASN A 153 7.66 13.49 4.51
CA ASN A 153 8.85 13.21 5.32
C ASN A 153 8.71 12.00 6.26
N LEU A 154 7.89 11.01 5.88
CA LEU A 154 7.68 9.80 6.66
C LEU A 154 8.72 8.73 6.40
N VAL A 155 9.44 8.81 5.26
CA VAL A 155 10.40 7.80 4.80
C VAL A 155 11.82 8.19 5.18
N SER A 156 12.58 7.24 5.70
CA SER A 156 14.01 7.36 5.97
C SER A 156 14.81 6.82 4.80
N GLY A 157 15.67 7.66 4.23
CA GLY A 157 16.50 7.30 3.08
C GLY A 157 15.71 7.23 1.76
N THR A 158 16.16 6.36 0.85
CA THR A 158 15.55 6.20 -0.48
C THR A 158 14.75 4.90 -0.52
N PRO A 159 13.48 4.92 -0.96
CA PRO A 159 12.71 3.70 -1.18
C PRO A 159 13.37 2.79 -2.20
N VAL A 160 13.27 1.47 -1.98
CA VAL A 160 13.80 0.45 -2.89
C VAL A 160 12.63 -0.24 -3.60
N ASN A 161 12.63 -0.27 -4.93
CA ASN A 161 11.68 -1.05 -5.70
C ASN A 161 12.06 -2.53 -5.61
N PHE A 162 11.14 -3.38 -5.15
CA PHE A 162 11.45 -4.78 -4.87
C PHE A 162 10.63 -5.79 -5.69
N ALA A 163 9.51 -5.37 -6.24
CA ALA A 163 8.64 -6.24 -7.03
C ALA A 163 7.82 -5.42 -8.04
N SER A 164 7.18 -6.13 -8.96
CA SER A 164 6.15 -5.57 -9.83
C SER A 164 4.99 -6.54 -10.04
N ASN A 165 3.84 -6.00 -10.45
CA ASN A 165 2.61 -6.74 -10.71
C ASN A 165 1.78 -6.07 -11.80
N ILE A 166 0.81 -6.79 -12.35
CA ILE A 166 -0.16 -6.27 -13.31
C ILE A 166 -1.57 -6.68 -12.88
N LEU A 167 -2.58 -6.00 -13.39
CA LEU A 167 -3.96 -6.35 -13.17
C LEU A 167 -4.39 -7.59 -13.96
N THR A 168 -5.38 -8.28 -13.43
CA THR A 168 -6.17 -9.30 -14.11
C THR A 168 -7.62 -9.17 -13.70
N ILE A 169 -8.54 -9.73 -14.47
CA ILE A 169 -9.95 -9.81 -14.11
C ILE A 169 -10.15 -11.11 -13.33
N VAL A 170 -10.94 -11.05 -12.27
CA VAL A 170 -11.46 -12.24 -11.57
C VAL A 170 -12.97 -12.22 -11.60
N THR A 171 -13.54 -13.41 -11.75
CA THR A 171 -14.98 -13.68 -11.70
C THR A 171 -15.26 -14.79 -10.69
N PRO A 172 -16.50 -14.99 -10.24
CA PRO A 172 -16.86 -16.20 -9.52
C PRO A 172 -16.49 -17.46 -10.31
N PRO A 173 -16.32 -18.62 -9.65
CA PRO A 173 -15.93 -19.87 -10.31
C PRO A 173 -16.82 -20.20 -11.49
N GLY A 174 -16.19 -20.57 -12.61
CA GLY A 174 -16.88 -20.90 -13.86
C GLY A 174 -17.30 -19.70 -14.70
N ASN A 175 -17.01 -18.47 -14.27
CA ASN A 175 -17.27 -17.24 -15.03
C ASN A 175 -18.73 -17.15 -15.52
N PRO A 176 -19.72 -17.07 -14.61
CA PRO A 176 -21.14 -17.14 -14.98
C PRO A 176 -21.60 -15.99 -15.88
N ALA A 177 -20.96 -14.80 -15.77
CA ALA A 177 -21.26 -13.64 -16.61
C ALA A 177 -20.61 -13.69 -17.99
N GLY A 178 -19.74 -14.67 -18.25
CA GLY A 178 -19.10 -14.87 -19.57
C GLY A 178 -18.13 -13.76 -19.96
N VAL A 179 -17.48 -13.12 -18.99
CA VAL A 179 -16.46 -12.07 -19.22
C VAL A 179 -15.24 -12.69 -19.90
N THR A 180 -14.81 -12.12 -21.02
CA THR A 180 -13.69 -12.63 -21.84
C THR A 180 -12.53 -11.67 -21.96
N GLY A 181 -12.71 -10.39 -21.56
CA GLY A 181 -11.69 -9.37 -21.62
C GLY A 181 -12.12 -8.05 -20.99
N PHE A 182 -11.24 -7.06 -21.06
CA PHE A 182 -11.45 -5.78 -20.39
C PHE A 182 -12.68 -5.01 -20.91
N ALA A 183 -12.94 -5.11 -22.22
CA ALA A 183 -14.08 -4.43 -22.84
C ALA A 183 -15.45 -4.90 -22.31
N ASP A 184 -15.55 -6.16 -21.85
CA ASP A 184 -16.80 -6.70 -21.29
C ASP A 184 -17.17 -6.07 -19.95
N LEU A 185 -16.20 -5.43 -19.26
CA LEU A 185 -16.43 -4.73 -17.99
C LEU A 185 -17.25 -3.44 -18.15
N ALA A 186 -17.38 -2.91 -19.37
CA ALA A 186 -18.25 -1.77 -19.68
C ALA A 186 -19.70 -2.21 -19.96
N ASN A 187 -20.00 -3.52 -19.99
CA ASN A 187 -21.36 -4.02 -20.19
C ASN A 187 -22.21 -3.73 -18.95
N PRO A 188 -23.35 -2.98 -19.08
CA PRO A 188 -24.20 -2.65 -17.93
C PRO A 188 -24.86 -3.86 -17.26
N ASP A 189 -24.88 -5.02 -17.92
CA ASP A 189 -25.42 -6.26 -17.35
C ASP A 189 -24.38 -7.02 -16.49
N VAL A 190 -23.12 -6.54 -16.43
CA VAL A 190 -22.05 -7.10 -15.62
C VAL A 190 -21.79 -6.21 -14.40
N SER A 191 -22.04 -6.73 -13.21
CA SER A 191 -21.75 -6.02 -11.94
C SER A 191 -20.24 -6.05 -11.70
N VAL A 192 -19.57 -4.93 -11.90
CA VAL A 192 -18.11 -4.81 -11.74
C VAL A 192 -17.75 -4.12 -10.44
N VAL A 193 -16.76 -4.66 -9.74
CA VAL A 193 -16.16 -4.04 -8.55
C VAL A 193 -14.68 -3.71 -8.84
N VAL A 194 -14.26 -2.51 -8.50
CA VAL A 194 -12.88 -2.04 -8.67
C VAL A 194 -12.36 -1.45 -7.37
N CYS A 195 -11.06 -1.15 -7.32
CA CYS A 195 -10.51 -0.33 -6.24
C CYS A 195 -10.84 1.15 -6.49
N ALA A 196 -11.01 1.93 -5.43
CA ALA A 196 -11.14 3.39 -5.54
C ALA A 196 -9.89 4.04 -6.19
N PRO A 197 -10.03 5.15 -6.91
CA PRO A 197 -8.96 5.72 -7.75
C PRO A 197 -7.64 6.07 -7.02
N GLN A 198 -7.70 6.36 -5.72
CA GLN A 198 -6.52 6.66 -4.90
C GLN A 198 -5.74 5.41 -4.47
N VAL A 199 -6.35 4.23 -4.57
CA VAL A 199 -5.76 2.94 -4.25
C VAL A 199 -4.91 2.46 -5.44
N PRO A 200 -3.76 1.79 -5.24
CA PRO A 200 -2.90 1.37 -6.34
C PRO A 200 -3.59 0.60 -7.48
N CYS A 201 -4.46 -0.35 -7.14
CA CYS A 201 -5.25 -1.11 -8.12
C CYS A 201 -6.27 -0.23 -8.87
N GLY A 202 -6.88 0.76 -8.20
CA GLY A 202 -7.81 1.71 -8.82
C GLY A 202 -7.09 2.67 -9.77
N ALA A 203 -5.94 3.19 -9.37
CA ALA A 203 -5.11 4.02 -10.25
C ALA A 203 -4.65 3.25 -11.50
N ALA A 204 -4.31 1.97 -11.34
CA ALA A 204 -3.99 1.10 -12.45
C ALA A 204 -5.21 0.85 -13.36
N SER A 205 -6.39 0.58 -12.78
CA SER A 205 -7.64 0.41 -13.54
C SER A 205 -7.95 1.65 -14.37
N ALA A 206 -7.94 2.84 -13.77
CA ALA A 206 -8.16 4.10 -14.46
C ALA A 206 -7.14 4.36 -15.60
N THR A 207 -5.91 3.89 -15.43
CA THR A 207 -4.89 3.98 -16.49
C THR A 207 -5.23 3.04 -17.65
N VAL A 208 -5.70 1.81 -17.38
CA VAL A 208 -6.15 0.88 -18.42
C VAL A 208 -7.37 1.46 -19.16
N GLU A 209 -8.36 2.00 -18.44
CA GLU A 209 -9.54 2.68 -19.03
C GLU A 209 -9.10 3.80 -19.98
N THR A 210 -8.18 4.66 -19.52
CA THR A 210 -7.64 5.76 -20.34
C THR A 210 -6.95 5.24 -21.62
N ASN A 211 -6.15 4.17 -21.50
CA ASN A 211 -5.38 3.62 -22.61
C ASN A 211 -6.27 2.89 -23.62
N THR A 212 -7.37 2.32 -23.18
CA THR A 212 -8.28 1.52 -24.03
C THR A 212 -9.47 2.32 -24.54
N GLY A 213 -9.85 3.39 -23.86
CA GLY A 213 -11.11 4.11 -24.09
C GLY A 213 -12.35 3.34 -23.62
N VAL A 214 -12.17 2.27 -22.83
CA VAL A 214 -13.24 1.55 -22.17
C VAL A 214 -13.55 2.23 -20.85
N ASP A 215 -14.80 2.57 -20.61
CA ASP A 215 -15.27 3.28 -19.42
C ASP A 215 -16.09 2.32 -18.55
N ILE A 216 -15.55 1.96 -17.39
CA ILE A 216 -16.18 1.04 -16.44
C ILE A 216 -17.08 1.84 -15.50
N THR A 217 -18.34 1.40 -15.35
CA THR A 217 -19.23 1.95 -14.32
C THR A 217 -19.34 0.93 -13.18
N PRO A 218 -18.48 1.01 -12.16
CA PRO A 218 -18.45 0.01 -11.10
C PRO A 218 -19.68 0.12 -10.19
N VAL A 219 -20.19 -1.01 -9.71
CA VAL A 219 -21.26 -1.03 -8.70
C VAL A 219 -20.73 -0.72 -7.30
N SER A 220 -19.41 -0.84 -7.10
CA SER A 220 -18.74 -0.53 -5.85
C SER A 220 -17.24 -0.24 -6.08
N GLU A 221 -16.69 0.71 -5.32
CA GLU A 221 -15.26 1.02 -5.26
C GLU A 221 -14.71 0.65 -3.88
N GLU A 222 -13.65 -0.14 -3.85
CA GLU A 222 -13.11 -0.72 -2.62
C GLU A 222 -11.78 -0.06 -2.20
N ASN A 223 -11.52 -0.06 -0.89
CA ASN A 223 -10.32 0.55 -0.32
C ASN A 223 -9.08 -0.34 -0.44
N SER A 224 -9.23 -1.60 -0.83
CA SER A 224 -8.10 -2.50 -1.08
C SER A 224 -8.44 -3.55 -2.14
N VAL A 225 -7.40 -4.11 -2.76
CA VAL A 225 -7.56 -5.22 -3.73
C VAL A 225 -8.15 -6.47 -3.09
N THR A 226 -7.88 -6.70 -1.80
CA THR A 226 -8.46 -7.84 -1.08
C THR A 226 -9.95 -7.68 -0.81
N ASP A 227 -10.45 -6.45 -0.73
CA ASP A 227 -11.88 -6.18 -0.62
C ASP A 227 -12.59 -6.44 -1.94
N VAL A 228 -11.99 -6.05 -3.08
CA VAL A 228 -12.46 -6.44 -4.42
C VAL A 228 -12.54 -7.96 -4.53
N LEU A 229 -11.46 -8.67 -4.20
CA LEU A 229 -11.43 -10.13 -4.23
C LEU A 229 -12.49 -10.74 -3.30
N GLY A 230 -12.70 -10.14 -2.13
CA GLY A 230 -13.73 -10.54 -1.17
C GLY A 230 -15.15 -10.46 -1.74
N LYS A 231 -15.46 -9.40 -2.49
CA LYS A 231 -16.74 -9.23 -3.17
C LYS A 231 -16.98 -10.33 -4.21
N ILE A 232 -15.97 -10.66 -4.99
CA ILE A 232 -16.06 -11.73 -6.02
C ILE A 232 -16.23 -13.09 -5.37
N THR A 233 -15.38 -13.43 -4.38
CA THR A 233 -15.42 -14.74 -3.72
C THR A 233 -16.70 -14.97 -2.90
N SER A 234 -17.38 -13.91 -2.49
CA SER A 234 -18.67 -13.96 -1.79
C SER A 234 -19.89 -13.86 -2.74
N GLY A 235 -19.67 -13.76 -4.05
CA GLY A 235 -20.73 -13.68 -5.06
C GLY A 235 -21.51 -12.36 -5.04
N GLN A 236 -20.90 -11.27 -4.59
CA GLN A 236 -21.52 -9.94 -4.54
C GLN A 236 -21.33 -9.14 -5.83
N ALA A 237 -20.49 -9.62 -6.75
CA ALA A 237 -20.29 -9.02 -8.07
C ALA A 237 -19.88 -10.10 -9.08
N ASP A 238 -20.06 -9.79 -10.36
CA ASP A 238 -19.79 -10.69 -11.47
C ASP A 238 -18.34 -10.65 -11.94
N ALA A 239 -17.67 -9.50 -11.79
CA ALA A 239 -16.27 -9.31 -12.15
C ALA A 239 -15.60 -8.28 -11.26
N GLY A 240 -14.28 -8.41 -11.11
CA GLY A 240 -13.46 -7.43 -10.40
C GLY A 240 -12.04 -7.38 -10.93
N LEU A 241 -11.38 -6.23 -10.78
CA LEU A 241 -9.99 -6.03 -11.13
C LEU A 241 -9.10 -6.21 -9.90
N VAL A 242 -8.22 -7.20 -9.96
CA VAL A 242 -7.23 -7.53 -8.92
C VAL A 242 -5.86 -7.74 -9.56
N TYR A 243 -4.83 -7.98 -8.77
CA TYR A 243 -3.54 -8.36 -9.34
C TYR A 243 -3.47 -9.85 -9.65
N VAL A 244 -2.62 -10.22 -10.61
CA VAL A 244 -2.36 -11.63 -10.97
C VAL A 244 -2.00 -12.47 -9.74
N THR A 245 -1.25 -11.91 -8.80
CA THR A 245 -0.88 -12.60 -7.56
C THR A 245 -2.07 -12.86 -6.63
N ASP A 246 -3.07 -11.96 -6.61
CA ASP A 246 -4.28 -12.14 -5.81
C ASP A 246 -5.16 -13.25 -6.40
N ALA A 247 -5.33 -13.26 -7.73
CA ALA A 247 -6.04 -14.33 -8.44
C ALA A 247 -5.37 -15.69 -8.21
N LYS A 248 -4.04 -15.75 -8.35
CA LYS A 248 -3.26 -16.97 -8.08
C LYS A 248 -3.42 -17.46 -6.65
N ASN A 249 -3.38 -16.56 -5.67
CA ASN A 249 -3.56 -16.90 -4.26
C ASN A 249 -4.99 -17.35 -3.93
N ALA A 250 -5.99 -16.83 -4.65
CA ALA A 250 -7.39 -17.23 -4.49
C ALA A 250 -7.65 -18.66 -5.02
N GLY A 251 -6.88 -19.12 -6.02
CA GLY A 251 -7.01 -20.44 -6.63
C GLY A 251 -8.42 -20.69 -7.15
N ASP A 252 -8.99 -21.85 -6.84
CA ASP A 252 -10.30 -22.28 -7.34
C ASP A 252 -11.50 -21.45 -6.83
N LYS A 253 -11.26 -20.46 -5.96
CA LYS A 253 -12.33 -19.57 -5.48
C LYS A 253 -12.74 -18.52 -6.50
N VAL A 254 -11.97 -18.36 -7.57
CA VAL A 254 -12.24 -17.44 -8.67
C VAL A 254 -11.86 -18.08 -9.99
N THR A 255 -12.42 -17.55 -11.08
CA THR A 255 -11.90 -17.79 -12.43
C THR A 255 -11.15 -16.54 -12.88
N GLU A 256 -9.87 -16.69 -13.23
CA GLU A 256 -9.05 -15.62 -13.78
C GLU A 256 -9.32 -15.44 -15.27
N VAL A 257 -9.48 -14.19 -15.70
CA VAL A 257 -9.59 -13.80 -17.10
C VAL A 257 -8.49 -12.77 -17.38
N THR A 258 -7.47 -13.19 -18.10
CA THR A 258 -6.34 -12.31 -18.48
C THR A 258 -6.75 -11.40 -19.63
N PHE A 259 -6.18 -10.19 -19.67
CA PHE A 259 -6.39 -9.25 -20.76
C PHE A 259 -5.05 -8.59 -21.14
N PRO A 260 -4.76 -8.42 -22.46
CA PRO A 260 -3.43 -8.00 -22.92
C PRO A 260 -3.07 -6.56 -22.53
N GLU A 261 -4.06 -5.69 -22.35
CA GLU A 261 -3.88 -4.28 -22.00
C GLU A 261 -3.22 -4.08 -20.62
N ALA A 262 -3.37 -5.05 -19.72
CA ALA A 262 -2.74 -5.04 -18.41
C ALA A 262 -1.22 -4.96 -18.48
N ALA A 263 -0.60 -5.53 -19.53
CA ALA A 263 0.85 -5.54 -19.69
C ALA A 263 1.47 -4.14 -19.87
N ALA A 264 0.66 -3.16 -20.31
CA ALA A 264 1.09 -1.77 -20.47
C ALA A 264 1.02 -0.97 -19.15
N VAL A 265 0.41 -1.52 -18.11
CA VAL A 265 0.19 -0.83 -16.82
C VAL A 265 0.78 -1.66 -15.68
N VAL A 266 2.07 -1.45 -15.44
CA VAL A 266 2.83 -2.20 -14.44
C VAL A 266 2.83 -1.45 -13.11
N ASN A 267 2.33 -2.08 -12.06
CA ASN A 267 2.49 -1.60 -10.69
C ASN A 267 3.88 -1.98 -10.17
N VAL A 268 4.65 -0.98 -9.78
CA VAL A 268 5.97 -1.15 -9.13
C VAL A 268 5.78 -1.02 -7.62
N TYR A 269 6.35 -1.94 -6.88
CA TYR A 269 6.23 -2.05 -5.43
C TYR A 269 7.50 -1.54 -4.74
N PRO A 270 7.48 -0.34 -4.14
CA PRO A 270 8.57 0.16 -3.32
C PRO A 270 8.39 -0.21 -1.84
N ILE A 271 9.53 -0.36 -1.15
CA ILE A 271 9.62 -0.54 0.30
C ILE A 271 10.61 0.47 0.89
N ALA A 272 10.36 0.93 2.10
CA ALA A 272 11.26 1.81 2.82
C ALA A 272 11.13 1.65 4.34
N THR A 273 12.20 1.96 5.05
CA THR A 273 12.15 2.22 6.49
C THR A 273 11.50 3.58 6.76
N LEU A 274 10.88 3.75 7.91
CA LEU A 274 10.20 4.99 8.26
C LEU A 274 11.07 5.86 9.19
N THR A 275 10.91 7.18 9.08
CA THR A 275 11.66 8.16 9.89
C THR A 275 11.37 8.01 11.39
N ALA A 276 10.13 7.63 11.73
CA ALA A 276 9.69 7.40 13.11
C ALA A 276 9.87 5.95 13.59
N ALA A 277 10.63 5.13 12.86
CA ALA A 277 10.87 3.74 13.24
C ALA A 277 11.42 3.61 14.66
N THR A 278 10.77 2.78 15.46
CA THR A 278 11.21 2.46 16.83
C THR A 278 12.26 1.35 16.86
N GLN A 279 12.33 0.58 15.78
CA GLN A 279 13.25 -0.55 15.57
C GLN A 279 14.06 -0.38 14.26
N PRO A 280 14.89 0.68 14.11
CA PRO A 280 15.51 1.01 12.82
C PRO A 280 16.46 -0.07 12.30
N GLU A 281 17.13 -0.80 13.19
CA GLU A 281 18.00 -1.92 12.78
C GLU A 281 17.20 -3.13 12.28
N LEU A 282 16.11 -3.50 12.96
CA LEU A 282 15.22 -4.55 12.49
C LEU A 282 14.52 -4.15 11.20
N ALA A 283 14.10 -2.88 11.07
CA ALA A 283 13.50 -2.35 9.86
C ALA A 283 14.44 -2.47 8.65
N THR A 284 15.70 -2.11 8.81
CA THR A 284 16.73 -2.25 7.76
C THR A 284 16.92 -3.71 7.38
N ARG A 285 17.09 -4.60 8.37
CA ARG A 285 17.23 -6.06 8.11
C ARG A 285 16.01 -6.64 7.40
N PHE A 286 14.81 -6.17 7.74
CA PHE A 286 13.58 -6.63 7.06
C PHE A 286 13.53 -6.18 5.60
N VAL A 287 13.92 -4.93 5.32
CA VAL A 287 14.04 -4.42 3.94
C VAL A 287 15.09 -5.22 3.17
N ASP A 288 16.24 -5.51 3.78
CA ASP A 288 17.32 -6.32 3.18
C ASP A 288 16.84 -7.75 2.88
N LEU A 289 16.07 -8.37 3.77
CA LEU A 289 15.48 -9.68 3.54
C LEU A 289 14.49 -9.67 2.38
N VAL A 290 13.57 -8.69 2.34
CA VAL A 290 12.57 -8.57 1.26
C VAL A 290 13.24 -8.37 -0.10
N THR A 291 14.29 -7.57 -0.15
CA THR A 291 15.02 -7.24 -1.39
C THR A 291 16.11 -8.27 -1.72
N GLY A 292 16.50 -9.09 -0.76
CA GLY A 292 17.50 -10.15 -0.89
C GLY A 292 16.97 -11.42 -1.57
N PRO A 293 17.87 -12.37 -1.86
CA PRO A 293 17.53 -13.58 -2.63
C PRO A 293 16.37 -14.38 -2.05
N GLU A 294 16.28 -14.51 -0.73
CA GLU A 294 15.28 -15.33 -0.06
C GLU A 294 13.88 -14.69 -0.15
N GLY A 295 13.75 -13.40 0.15
CA GLY A 295 12.50 -12.67 -0.04
C GLY A 295 12.06 -12.62 -1.51
N GLN A 296 13.01 -12.47 -2.44
CA GLN A 296 12.75 -12.50 -3.87
C GLN A 296 12.28 -13.88 -4.35
N GLN A 297 12.75 -14.97 -3.74
CA GLN A 297 12.26 -16.31 -4.02
C GLN A 297 10.79 -16.48 -3.60
N VAL A 298 10.40 -16.02 -2.41
CA VAL A 298 9.02 -16.04 -1.92
C VAL A 298 8.11 -15.22 -2.85
N LEU A 299 8.52 -14.00 -3.19
CA LEU A 299 7.76 -13.12 -4.09
C LEU A 299 7.57 -13.73 -5.47
N THR A 300 8.63 -14.28 -6.06
CA THR A 300 8.58 -14.94 -7.38
C THR A 300 7.68 -16.18 -7.35
N ALA A 301 7.76 -16.99 -6.31
CA ALA A 301 6.90 -18.17 -6.13
C ALA A 301 5.42 -17.78 -6.06
N ALA A 302 5.09 -16.64 -5.45
CA ALA A 302 3.73 -16.09 -5.41
C ALA A 302 3.27 -15.50 -6.75
N GLY A 303 4.18 -15.23 -7.71
CA GLY A 303 3.86 -14.71 -9.03
C GLY A 303 4.24 -13.24 -9.26
N PHE A 304 4.80 -12.55 -8.27
CA PHE A 304 5.39 -11.24 -8.49
C PHE A 304 6.52 -11.33 -9.50
N LYS A 305 6.72 -10.24 -10.24
CA LYS A 305 7.86 -10.09 -11.14
C LYS A 305 8.92 -9.21 -10.48
N PRO A 306 10.19 -9.32 -10.88
CA PRO A 306 11.21 -8.37 -10.46
C PRO A 306 10.78 -6.92 -10.74
N ALA A 307 11.25 -6.00 -9.92
CA ALA A 307 11.10 -4.57 -10.21
C ALA A 307 11.86 -4.22 -11.49
N PRO A 308 11.30 -3.33 -12.33
CA PRO A 308 11.96 -2.85 -13.54
C PRO A 308 13.17 -1.98 -13.23
#